data_8f074794ceceb2b7563563e1948e8179
#
_entry.id   8f074794ceceb2b7563563e1948e8179
#
_cell.length_a   1.000
_cell.length_b   1.000
_cell.length_c   1.000
_cell.angle_alpha   90.00
_cell.angle_beta   90.00
_cell.angle_gamma   90.00
#
_symmetry.space_group_name_H-M   'P 1'
#
loop_
_entity.id
_entity.type
_entity.pdbx_description
1 polymer ?
#
loop_
_entity_poly.entity_id
_entity_poly.type
_entity_poly.pdbx_seq_one_letter_code
_entity_poly.pdbx_strand_id
1 'polypeptide(L)'
;TIKWGLQNSSNWVTAYLMGQLSPYTFVRLLHSFGLKNYIDPVISVCLGTPDVSVGEMVTGYTTFANKGIRVDPVYVTRIEDQFGNTIASFTPTMSEVLTEEASYKMLYMLRSVVDGGTASRIRYRYNITAQMGGKTGTTQNNSDGWYMGFTPSLVAGCWVGGEDRSIH
;
A
#
# COMPACT_ATOMS: atom_id res chain seq x y z
N THR A 1 -11.42 15.87 -9.47
CA THR A 1 -10.00 15.94 -9.08
C THR A 1 -9.47 14.54 -8.72
N ILE A 2 -8.17 14.30 -8.87
CA ILE A 2 -7.52 13.04 -8.48
C ILE A 2 -7.74 12.73 -6.99
N LYS A 3 -7.61 13.75 -6.13
CA LYS A 3 -7.89 13.62 -4.69
C LYS A 3 -9.29 13.07 -4.43
N TRP A 4 -10.32 13.64 -5.07
CA TRP A 4 -11.68 13.16 -4.93
C TRP A 4 -11.84 11.72 -5.42
N GLY A 5 -11.19 11.37 -6.53
CA GLY A 5 -11.21 10.01 -7.06
C GLY A 5 -10.64 8.98 -6.10
N LEU A 6 -9.49 9.29 -5.47
CA LEU A 6 -8.86 8.44 -4.47
C LEU A 6 -9.70 8.36 -3.19
N GLN A 7 -10.20 9.50 -2.71
CA GLN A 7 -11.03 9.63 -1.50
C GLN A 7 -12.30 8.77 -1.58
N ASN A 8 -12.92 8.72 -2.75
CA ASN A 8 -14.17 8.00 -2.98
C ASN A 8 -13.97 6.64 -3.69
N SER A 9 -12.72 6.23 -3.89
CA SER A 9 -12.37 4.97 -4.58
C SER A 9 -13.03 4.85 -5.97
N SER A 10 -12.97 5.93 -6.76
CA SER A 10 -13.63 6.01 -8.07
C SER A 10 -12.84 5.25 -9.14
N ASN A 11 -13.38 4.13 -9.61
CA ASN A 11 -12.80 3.36 -10.71
C ASN A 11 -12.68 4.17 -12.01
N TRP A 12 -13.61 5.10 -12.26
CA TRP A 12 -13.57 5.96 -13.44
C TRP A 12 -12.34 6.86 -13.48
N VAL A 13 -12.01 7.48 -12.34
CA VAL A 13 -10.81 8.33 -12.25
C VAL A 13 -9.55 7.49 -12.41
N THR A 14 -9.51 6.31 -11.80
CA THR A 14 -8.36 5.39 -11.90
C THR A 14 -8.17 4.90 -13.34
N ALA A 15 -9.26 4.46 -14.01
CA ALA A 15 -9.22 4.01 -15.40
C ALA A 15 -8.82 5.16 -16.36
N TYR A 16 -9.33 6.38 -16.14
CA TYR A 16 -8.93 7.54 -16.92
C TYR A 16 -7.43 7.83 -16.80
N LEU A 17 -6.88 7.78 -15.58
CA LEU A 17 -5.45 7.98 -15.36
C LEU A 17 -4.62 6.87 -15.99
N MET A 18 -5.08 5.61 -15.90
CA MET A 18 -4.41 4.49 -16.53
C MET A 18 -4.38 4.62 -18.05
N GLY A 19 -5.40 5.21 -18.67
CA GLY A 19 -5.41 5.52 -20.10
C GLY A 19 -4.34 6.54 -20.54
N GLN A 20 -3.72 7.28 -19.60
CA GLN A 20 -2.60 8.19 -19.85
C GLN A 20 -1.22 7.51 -19.65
N LEU A 21 -1.21 6.29 -19.16
CA LEU A 21 -0.01 5.54 -18.82
C LEU A 21 0.07 4.24 -19.62
N SER A 22 1.29 3.77 -19.89
CA SER A 22 1.49 2.43 -20.40
C SER A 22 1.34 1.41 -19.26
N PRO A 23 0.54 0.33 -19.43
CA PRO A 23 0.47 -0.75 -18.45
C PRO A 23 1.83 -1.33 -18.06
N TYR A 24 2.74 -1.47 -19.03
CA TYR A 24 4.13 -1.91 -18.77
C TYR A 24 4.87 -0.97 -17.83
N THR A 25 4.75 0.35 -18.03
CA THR A 25 5.38 1.34 -17.15
C THR A 25 4.78 1.27 -15.76
N PHE A 26 3.48 1.09 -15.65
CA PHE A 26 2.79 0.97 -14.37
C PHE A 26 3.21 -0.30 -13.62
N VAL A 27 3.28 -1.46 -14.29
CA VAL A 27 3.75 -2.72 -13.68
C VAL A 27 5.22 -2.59 -13.21
N ARG A 28 6.09 -1.96 -14.00
CA ARG A 28 7.47 -1.68 -13.55
C ARG A 28 7.51 -0.84 -12.28
N LEU A 29 6.62 0.15 -12.19
CA LEU A 29 6.49 0.97 -10.97
C LEU A 29 6.03 0.10 -9.79
N LEU A 30 5.04 -0.77 -9.96
CA LEU A 30 4.58 -1.69 -8.91
C LEU A 30 5.72 -2.59 -8.41
N HIS A 31 6.55 -3.13 -9.31
CA HIS A 31 7.74 -3.90 -8.91
C HIS A 31 8.75 -3.04 -8.13
N SER A 32 8.92 -1.77 -8.49
CA SER A 32 9.79 -0.88 -7.70
C SER A 32 9.27 -0.61 -6.29
N PHE A 33 7.96 -0.70 -6.06
CA PHE A 33 7.33 -0.65 -4.74
C PHE A 33 7.49 -1.95 -3.93
N GLY A 34 8.04 -3.02 -4.53
CA GLY A 34 8.33 -4.27 -3.84
C GLY A 34 7.34 -5.40 -4.09
N LEU A 35 6.41 -5.27 -5.04
CA LEU A 35 5.58 -6.38 -5.51
C LEU A 35 6.46 -7.31 -6.34
N LYS A 36 6.55 -8.59 -5.96
CA LYS A 36 7.52 -9.54 -6.53
C LYS A 36 6.92 -10.49 -7.55
N ASN A 37 5.62 -10.76 -7.42
CA ASN A 37 4.93 -11.70 -8.29
C ASN A 37 4.82 -11.16 -9.72
N TYR A 38 4.66 -12.06 -10.67
CA TYR A 38 4.33 -11.68 -12.05
C TYR A 38 2.99 -10.93 -12.08
N ILE A 39 2.98 -9.79 -12.75
CA ILE A 39 1.79 -8.97 -12.97
C ILE A 39 1.62 -8.78 -14.47
N ASP A 40 0.50 -9.25 -15.00
CA ASP A 40 0.18 -9.07 -16.42
C ASP A 40 -0.06 -7.58 -16.74
N PRO A 41 0.66 -6.99 -17.70
CA PRO A 41 0.56 -5.57 -18.02
C PRO A 41 -0.71 -5.24 -18.83
N VAL A 42 -1.86 -5.40 -18.20
CA VAL A 42 -3.18 -5.09 -18.77
C VAL A 42 -3.79 -3.85 -18.09
N ILE A 43 -4.75 -3.20 -18.75
CA ILE A 43 -5.36 -1.96 -18.22
C ILE A 43 -6.03 -2.21 -16.88
N SER A 44 -6.64 -3.38 -16.66
CA SER A 44 -7.33 -3.71 -15.42
C SER A 44 -6.44 -3.78 -14.18
N VAL A 45 -5.11 -3.83 -14.33
CA VAL A 45 -4.17 -3.83 -13.20
C VAL A 45 -4.35 -2.62 -12.28
N CYS A 46 -4.79 -1.49 -12.83
CA CYS A 46 -5.07 -0.27 -12.04
C CYS A 46 -6.26 -0.41 -11.08
N LEU A 47 -7.09 -1.42 -11.26
CA LEU A 47 -8.23 -1.73 -10.40
C LEU A 47 -7.91 -2.78 -9.32
N GLY A 48 -6.65 -3.23 -9.25
CA GLY A 48 -6.21 -4.15 -8.21
C GLY A 48 -6.47 -5.63 -8.55
N THR A 49 -6.35 -6.01 -9.81
CA THR A 49 -6.53 -7.40 -10.24
C THR A 49 -5.41 -8.37 -9.84
N PRO A 50 -4.13 -7.95 -9.63
CA PRO A 50 -3.07 -8.86 -9.24
C PRO A 50 -3.23 -9.39 -7.82
N ASP A 51 -2.87 -10.65 -7.63
CA ASP A 51 -2.76 -11.24 -6.29
C ASP A 51 -1.46 -10.77 -5.62
N VAL A 52 -1.61 -10.21 -4.41
CA VAL A 52 -0.50 -9.64 -3.64
C VAL A 52 -0.61 -10.06 -2.17
N SER A 53 0.51 -10.18 -1.49
CA SER A 53 0.52 -10.44 -0.06
C SER A 53 0.35 -9.15 0.75
N VAL A 54 -0.15 -9.28 1.98
CA VAL A 54 -0.24 -8.16 2.93
C VAL A 54 1.14 -7.55 3.17
N GLY A 55 2.20 -8.40 3.26
CA GLY A 55 3.58 -7.95 3.45
C GLY A 55 4.09 -7.07 2.30
N GLU A 56 3.82 -7.43 1.05
CA GLU A 56 4.17 -6.63 -0.12
C GLU A 56 3.43 -5.28 -0.12
N MET A 57 2.14 -5.28 0.21
CA MET A 57 1.36 -4.05 0.31
C MET A 57 1.86 -3.14 1.42
N VAL A 58 2.17 -3.67 2.61
CA VAL A 58 2.77 -2.90 3.69
C VAL A 58 4.10 -2.31 3.25
N THR A 59 4.98 -3.10 2.63
CA THR A 59 6.27 -2.62 2.09
C THR A 59 6.07 -1.49 1.10
N GLY A 60 5.12 -1.62 0.16
CA GLY A 60 4.78 -0.57 -0.79
C GLY A 60 4.32 0.73 -0.10
N TYR A 61 3.45 0.62 0.90
CA TYR A 61 2.96 1.78 1.65
C TYR A 61 4.02 2.45 2.52
N THR A 62 5.02 1.71 3.02
CA THR A 62 6.15 2.33 3.73
C THR A 62 6.93 3.29 2.85
N THR A 63 6.97 3.07 1.54
CA THR A 63 7.61 3.97 0.58
C THR A 63 7.00 5.37 0.63
N PHE A 64 5.66 5.50 0.70
CA PHE A 64 5.01 6.80 0.85
C PHE A 64 5.36 7.44 2.20
N ALA A 65 5.30 6.67 3.29
CA ALA A 65 5.60 7.17 4.63
C ALA A 65 7.08 7.56 4.80
N ASN A 66 7.98 6.93 4.05
CA ASN A 66 9.43 7.14 4.09
C ASN A 66 9.93 8.01 2.94
N LYS A 67 9.21 9.08 2.59
CA LYS A 67 9.62 10.12 1.64
C LYS A 67 9.97 9.60 0.23
N GLY A 68 9.37 8.47 -0.18
CA GLY A 68 9.62 7.86 -1.49
C GLY A 68 10.72 6.81 -1.51
N ILE A 69 11.34 6.52 -0.37
CA ILE A 69 12.37 5.51 -0.24
C ILE A 69 11.74 4.21 0.24
N ARG A 70 11.79 3.17 -0.59
CA ARG A 70 11.45 1.82 -0.20
C ARG A 70 12.56 1.22 0.66
N VAL A 71 12.18 0.57 1.74
CA VAL A 71 13.06 -0.21 2.61
C VAL A 71 12.61 -1.66 2.56
N ASP A 72 13.47 -2.57 2.16
CA ASP A 72 13.13 -3.99 2.14
C ASP A 72 12.95 -4.51 3.58
N PRO A 73 11.91 -5.32 3.86
CA PRO A 73 11.65 -5.81 5.20
C PRO A 73 12.78 -6.72 5.69
N VAL A 74 13.24 -6.48 6.91
CA VAL A 74 14.24 -7.31 7.60
C VAL A 74 13.58 -7.94 8.81
N TYR A 75 13.56 -9.26 8.88
CA TYR A 75 12.95 -10.03 9.97
C TYR A 75 13.99 -10.44 11.02
N VAL A 76 15.26 -10.54 10.62
CA VAL A 76 16.39 -10.87 11.50
C VAL A 76 17.45 -9.80 11.31
N THR A 77 17.73 -9.05 12.34
CA THR A 77 18.74 -7.99 12.30
C THR A 77 20.13 -8.49 12.67
N ARG A 78 20.20 -9.51 13.55
CA ARG A 78 21.46 -10.05 14.08
C ARG A 78 21.29 -11.49 14.53
N ILE A 79 22.32 -12.28 14.33
CA ILE A 79 22.48 -13.63 14.89
C ILE A 79 23.68 -13.60 15.83
N GLU A 80 23.53 -14.10 17.05
CA GLU A 80 24.56 -14.15 18.06
C GLU A 80 24.79 -15.61 18.54
N ASP A 81 26.00 -15.91 18.99
CA ASP A 81 26.30 -17.16 19.69
C ASP A 81 25.83 -17.11 21.16
N GLN A 82 25.99 -18.23 21.88
CA GLN A 82 25.61 -18.31 23.29
C GLN A 82 26.41 -17.36 24.21
N PHE A 83 27.49 -16.77 23.72
CA PHE A 83 28.38 -15.86 24.48
C PHE A 83 28.09 -14.37 24.12
N GLY A 84 27.14 -14.12 23.22
CA GLY A 84 26.78 -12.75 22.76
C GLY A 84 27.68 -12.24 21.63
N ASN A 85 28.56 -13.07 21.04
CA ASN A 85 29.31 -12.65 19.88
C ASN A 85 28.42 -12.64 18.62
N THR A 86 28.52 -11.58 17.84
CA THR A 86 27.76 -11.47 16.59
C THR A 86 28.33 -12.41 15.53
N ILE A 87 27.53 -13.36 15.09
CA ILE A 87 27.85 -14.28 13.99
C ILE A 87 27.53 -13.63 12.64
N ALA A 88 26.37 -12.95 12.54
CA ALA A 88 25.93 -12.28 11.33
C ALA A 88 25.07 -11.07 11.66
N SER A 89 25.11 -10.05 10.81
CA SER A 89 24.27 -8.85 10.87
C SER A 89 23.63 -8.61 9.50
N PHE A 90 22.37 -8.16 9.49
CA PHE A 90 21.60 -7.89 8.30
C PHE A 90 21.12 -6.45 8.33
N THR A 91 21.34 -5.73 7.25
CA THR A 91 20.84 -4.37 7.03
C THR A 91 19.86 -4.35 5.89
N PRO A 92 18.77 -3.56 5.99
CA PRO A 92 17.80 -3.47 4.91
C PRO A 92 18.40 -2.80 3.67
N THR A 93 18.00 -3.27 2.50
CA THR A 93 18.28 -2.58 1.24
C THR A 93 17.31 -1.42 1.08
N MET A 94 17.79 -0.28 0.63
CA MET A 94 17.00 0.92 0.37
C MET A 94 17.03 1.27 -1.11
N SER A 95 15.90 1.71 -1.65
CA SER A 95 15.77 2.13 -3.05
C SER A 95 14.85 3.35 -3.14
N GLU A 96 15.27 4.38 -3.85
CA GLU A 96 14.40 5.50 -4.17
C GLU A 96 13.40 5.07 -5.26
N VAL A 97 12.12 5.20 -4.97
CA VAL A 97 11.01 4.82 -5.87
C VAL A 97 10.25 6.04 -6.35
N LEU A 98 10.04 7.00 -5.46
CA LEU A 98 9.37 8.27 -5.72
C LEU A 98 10.20 9.43 -5.21
N THR A 99 9.96 10.61 -5.78
CA THR A 99 10.44 11.85 -5.19
C THR A 99 9.71 12.13 -3.88
N GLU A 100 10.36 12.83 -2.95
CA GLU A 100 9.77 13.25 -1.68
C GLU A 100 8.47 14.05 -1.91
N GLU A 101 8.46 14.94 -2.91
CA GLU A 101 7.27 15.73 -3.27
C GLU A 101 6.09 14.85 -3.70
N ALA A 102 6.33 13.83 -4.55
CA ALA A 102 5.30 12.89 -4.98
C ALA A 102 4.73 12.10 -3.80
N SER A 103 5.59 11.68 -2.88
CA SER A 103 5.19 10.99 -1.64
C SER A 103 4.30 11.86 -0.77
N TYR A 104 4.67 13.12 -0.52
CA TYR A 104 3.83 14.05 0.24
C TYR A 104 2.47 14.30 -0.41
N LYS A 105 2.41 14.45 -1.74
CA LYS A 105 1.16 14.58 -2.46
C LYS A 105 0.27 13.34 -2.27
N MET A 106 0.86 12.14 -2.32
CA MET A 106 0.12 10.89 -2.09
C MET A 106 -0.37 10.80 -0.65
N LEU A 107 0.47 11.08 0.35
CA LEU A 107 0.08 11.09 1.76
C LEU A 107 -1.07 12.07 2.03
N TYR A 108 -1.03 13.27 1.43
CA TYR A 108 -2.11 14.25 1.53
C TYR A 108 -3.43 13.73 0.95
N MET A 109 -3.38 13.04 -0.19
CA MET A 109 -4.57 12.44 -0.80
C MET A 109 -5.10 11.26 0.04
N LEU A 110 -4.23 10.41 0.56
CA LEU A 110 -4.59 9.26 1.39
C LEU A 110 -5.20 9.67 2.74
N ARG A 111 -4.78 10.81 3.31
CA ARG A 111 -5.44 11.37 4.49
C ARG A 111 -6.91 11.69 4.22
N SER A 112 -7.24 12.22 3.05
CA SER A 112 -8.62 12.56 2.72
C SER A 112 -9.55 11.34 2.68
N VAL A 113 -9.02 10.14 2.42
CA VAL A 113 -9.80 8.89 2.46
C VAL A 113 -10.31 8.60 3.88
N VAL A 114 -9.48 8.89 4.89
CA VAL A 114 -9.83 8.71 6.31
C VAL A 114 -10.68 9.87 6.83
N ASP A 115 -10.35 11.09 6.43
CA ASP A 115 -11.02 12.29 6.99
C ASP A 115 -12.44 12.51 6.44
N GLY A 116 -12.75 12.01 5.24
CA GLY A 116 -14.09 12.20 4.66
C GLY A 116 -14.41 11.28 3.48
N GLY A 117 -13.66 10.19 3.32
CA GLY A 117 -13.83 9.22 2.25
C GLY A 117 -14.29 7.84 2.72
N THR A 118 -13.91 6.81 1.97
CA THR A 118 -14.35 5.42 2.20
C THR A 118 -13.92 4.84 3.55
N ALA A 119 -12.89 5.41 4.19
CA ALA A 119 -12.42 5.02 5.52
C ALA A 119 -12.89 5.96 6.66
N SER A 120 -13.79 6.90 6.40
CA SER A 120 -14.23 7.89 7.41
C SER A 120 -14.91 7.30 8.64
N ARG A 121 -15.37 6.03 8.55
CA ARG A 121 -15.87 5.26 9.70
C ARG A 121 -14.88 5.23 10.87
N ILE A 122 -13.57 5.28 10.60
CA ILE A 122 -12.51 5.38 11.62
C ILE A 122 -12.74 6.61 12.50
N ARG A 123 -13.15 7.73 11.91
CA ARG A 123 -13.43 8.99 12.62
C ARG A 123 -14.72 8.93 13.40
N TYR A 124 -15.86 8.75 12.72
CA TYR A 124 -17.17 8.94 13.33
C TYR A 124 -17.68 7.75 14.14
N ARG A 125 -17.28 6.51 13.80
CA ARG A 125 -17.75 5.31 14.52
C ARG A 125 -16.80 4.88 15.62
N TYR A 126 -15.48 4.95 15.36
CA TYR A 126 -14.47 4.47 16.31
C TYR A 126 -13.79 5.61 17.07
N ASN A 127 -14.14 6.86 16.80
CA ASN A 127 -13.63 8.06 17.45
C ASN A 127 -12.08 8.14 17.50
N ILE A 128 -11.40 7.62 16.46
CA ILE A 128 -9.96 7.68 16.35
C ILE A 128 -9.58 9.00 15.70
N THR A 129 -8.99 9.92 16.48
CA THR A 129 -8.63 11.28 16.06
C THR A 129 -7.17 11.44 15.64
N ALA A 130 -6.34 10.40 15.83
CA ALA A 130 -4.92 10.42 15.48
C ALA A 130 -4.67 10.84 14.02
N GLN A 131 -3.56 11.50 13.76
CA GLN A 131 -3.12 11.78 12.38
C GLN A 131 -2.87 10.46 11.66
N MET A 132 -3.64 10.21 10.61
CA MET A 132 -3.51 9.00 9.82
C MET A 132 -4.07 9.20 8.41
N GLY A 133 -3.58 8.38 7.52
CA GLY A 133 -4.13 8.20 6.17
C GLY A 133 -4.25 6.72 5.86
N GLY A 134 -4.91 6.39 4.77
CA GLY A 134 -5.04 5.01 4.38
C GLY A 134 -5.91 4.83 3.15
N LYS A 135 -6.11 3.57 2.77
CA LYS A 135 -6.97 3.20 1.64
C LYS A 135 -7.68 1.90 1.93
N THR A 136 -8.95 1.88 1.62
CA THR A 136 -9.78 0.66 1.60
C THR A 136 -9.65 -0.02 0.24
N GLY A 137 -9.75 -1.34 0.22
CA GLY A 137 -9.95 -2.15 -0.98
C GLY A 137 -11.09 -3.12 -0.75
N THR A 138 -11.91 -3.31 -1.76
CA THR A 138 -12.99 -4.31 -1.71
C THR A 138 -13.12 -4.89 -3.11
N THR A 139 -13.05 -6.19 -3.23
CA THR A 139 -13.28 -6.88 -4.49
C THR A 139 -14.76 -7.09 -4.75
N GLN A 140 -15.10 -7.54 -5.95
CA GLN A 140 -16.46 -7.85 -6.32
C GLN A 140 -17.06 -8.91 -5.38
N ASN A 141 -18.35 -8.79 -5.09
CA ASN A 141 -19.06 -9.66 -4.15
C ASN A 141 -18.51 -9.67 -2.72
N ASN A 142 -17.68 -8.67 -2.34
CA ASN A 142 -17.06 -8.57 -1.02
C ASN A 142 -16.20 -9.78 -0.60
N SER A 143 -15.66 -10.54 -1.55
CA SER A 143 -14.80 -11.69 -1.25
C SER A 143 -13.47 -11.29 -0.59
N ASP A 144 -13.01 -10.06 -0.82
CA ASP A 144 -11.82 -9.51 -0.16
C ASP A 144 -12.11 -8.14 0.43
N GLY A 145 -11.71 -7.94 1.66
CA GLY A 145 -11.66 -6.66 2.33
C GLY A 145 -10.23 -6.27 2.66
N TRP A 146 -9.78 -5.10 2.20
CA TRP A 146 -8.45 -4.57 2.47
C TRP A 146 -8.51 -3.24 3.19
N TYR A 147 -7.60 -3.04 4.11
CA TYR A 147 -7.27 -1.72 4.60
C TYR A 147 -5.76 -1.58 4.77
N MET A 148 -5.21 -0.57 4.14
CA MET A 148 -3.83 -0.12 4.34
C MET A 148 -3.87 1.23 5.02
N GLY A 149 -3.21 1.35 6.16
CA GLY A 149 -3.19 2.58 6.95
C GLY A 149 -1.79 2.95 7.42
N PHE A 150 -1.60 4.23 7.66
CA PHE A 150 -0.36 4.76 8.23
C PHE A 150 -0.63 5.92 9.18
N THR A 151 0.24 6.04 10.15
CA THR A 151 0.42 7.19 11.04
C THR A 151 1.83 7.76 10.83
N PRO A 152 2.26 8.83 11.50
CA PRO A 152 3.64 9.31 11.41
C PRO A 152 4.72 8.27 11.78
N SER A 153 4.37 7.24 12.56
CA SER A 153 5.34 6.26 13.11
C SER A 153 5.02 4.80 12.79
N LEU A 154 3.91 4.52 12.10
CA LEU A 154 3.46 3.15 11.85
C LEU A 154 2.80 3.04 10.49
N VAL A 155 3.11 1.95 9.77
CA VAL A 155 2.32 1.47 8.62
C VAL A 155 1.78 0.10 8.95
N ALA A 156 0.49 -0.11 8.72
CA ALA A 156 -0.18 -1.38 8.97
C ALA A 156 -1.12 -1.73 7.82
N GLY A 157 -1.26 -3.02 7.57
CA GLY A 157 -2.18 -3.56 6.58
C GLY A 157 -3.00 -4.70 7.16
N CYS A 158 -4.25 -4.79 6.73
CA CYS A 158 -5.14 -5.88 7.06
C CYS A 158 -5.86 -6.36 5.80
N TRP A 159 -5.95 -7.66 5.66
CA TRP A 159 -6.78 -8.34 4.69
C TRP A 159 -7.76 -9.26 5.40
N VAL A 160 -8.99 -9.29 4.92
CA VAL A 160 -10.04 -10.19 5.36
C VAL A 160 -10.67 -10.81 4.12
N GLY A 161 -10.75 -12.12 4.09
CA GLY A 161 -11.34 -12.87 2.97
C GLY A 161 -11.32 -14.36 3.25
N GLY A 162 -11.99 -15.12 2.39
CA GLY A 162 -11.95 -16.57 2.40
C GLY A 162 -10.80 -17.12 1.54
N GLU A 163 -10.41 -18.37 1.76
CA GLU A 163 -9.47 -19.09 0.91
C GLU A 163 -10.03 -19.24 -0.52
N ASP A 164 -11.33 -19.36 -0.65
CA ASP A 164 -12.05 -19.39 -1.92
C ASP A 164 -12.84 -18.09 -2.11
N ARG A 165 -12.69 -17.46 -3.28
CA ARG A 165 -13.41 -16.20 -3.63
C ARG A 165 -14.93 -16.37 -3.76
N SER A 166 -15.46 -17.57 -3.72
CA SER A 166 -16.89 -17.83 -3.62
C SER A 166 -17.45 -17.56 -2.22
N ILE A 167 -16.57 -17.44 -1.22
CA ILE A 167 -16.92 -17.12 0.17
C ILE A 167 -16.94 -15.60 0.33
N HIS A 168 -18.08 -15.03 0.78
CA HIS A 168 -18.29 -13.59 0.99
C HIS A 168 -19.33 -13.32 2.08
#